data_4c74844ac9461f7945d3e42091df437d
#
_entry.id   4c74844ac9461f7945d3e42091df437d
#
_cell.length_a   1.000
_cell.length_b   1.000
_cell.length_c   1.000
_cell.angle_alpha   90.00
_cell.angle_beta   90.00
_cell.angle_gamma   90.00
#
_symmetry.space_group_name_H-M   'P 1'
#
loop_
_entity.id
_entity.type
_entity.pdbx_description
1 polymer ?
#
loop_
_entity_poly.entity_id
_entity_poly.type
_entity_poly.pdbx_seq_one_letter_code
_entity_poly.pdbx_strand_id
1 'polypeptide(L)'
;MTTWAMVADLRRCVGCQTCTAACKHANATPPGVQWRRVLDIEVGEFPDVQRAFVPMGCQHCDEPPCLTVCPTTATGKRADGIVTIDYDRCIGCGYCTVACPYQARTKTASGVFAYGGKPTENEELREDEARRSVATKCTFCVERIDAGLERGRKPGVDPEATPACGNACIAEALA
;
A
#
# COMPACT_ATOMS: atom_id res chain seq x y z
N MET A 1 10.25 -19.52 -9.20
CA MET A 1 9.78 -18.11 -9.23
C MET A 1 9.86 -17.57 -7.82
N THR A 2 10.34 -16.35 -7.63
CA THR A 2 10.40 -15.71 -6.31
C THR A 2 9.04 -15.13 -5.98
N THR A 3 8.49 -15.42 -4.79
CA THR A 3 7.26 -14.78 -4.29
C THR A 3 7.65 -13.75 -3.24
N TRP A 4 7.09 -12.55 -3.36
CA TRP A 4 7.37 -11.45 -2.44
C TRP A 4 6.45 -11.48 -1.24
N ALA A 5 6.99 -11.26 -0.06
CA ALA A 5 6.27 -11.08 1.18
C ALA A 5 6.86 -9.90 1.96
N MET A 6 6.04 -9.25 2.76
CA MET A 6 6.49 -8.20 3.68
C MET A 6 6.21 -8.66 5.11
N VAL A 7 7.25 -8.72 5.90
CA VAL A 7 7.17 -9.10 7.32
C VAL A 7 7.07 -7.84 8.17
N ALA A 8 6.19 -7.85 9.16
CA ALA A 8 6.10 -6.81 10.18
C ALA A 8 6.42 -7.41 11.56
N ASP A 9 7.59 -7.08 12.11
CA ASP A 9 7.91 -7.45 13.49
C ASP A 9 7.25 -6.46 14.47
N LEU A 10 6.16 -6.91 15.08
CA LEU A 10 5.38 -6.07 16.01
C LEU A 10 6.11 -5.74 17.30
N ARG A 11 7.15 -6.50 17.66
CA ARG A 11 8.00 -6.21 18.84
C ARG A 11 8.91 -5.02 18.60
N ARG A 12 9.24 -4.75 17.33
CA ARG A 12 10.10 -3.63 16.92
C ARG A 12 9.31 -2.38 16.53
N CYS A 13 8.05 -2.54 16.14
CA CYS A 13 7.22 -1.43 15.69
C CYS A 13 6.91 -0.47 16.84
N VAL A 14 7.28 0.79 16.67
CA VAL A 14 7.06 1.87 17.67
C VAL A 14 5.91 2.81 17.30
N GLY A 15 5.11 2.48 16.29
CA GLY A 15 3.94 3.27 15.89
C GLY A 15 4.24 4.65 15.28
N CYS A 16 5.47 4.92 14.84
CA CYS A 16 5.92 6.24 14.40
C CYS A 16 5.28 6.78 13.11
N GLN A 17 4.49 5.96 12.38
CA GLN A 17 3.81 6.30 11.12
C GLN A 17 4.76 6.68 9.95
N THR A 18 6.07 6.57 10.07
CA THR A 18 7.03 6.89 9.00
C THR A 18 6.75 6.08 7.74
N CYS A 19 6.40 4.80 7.87
CA CYS A 19 6.03 3.94 6.76
C CYS A 19 4.75 4.42 6.04
N THR A 20 3.79 5.00 6.77
CA THR A 20 2.57 5.61 6.22
C THR A 20 2.91 6.86 5.41
N ALA A 21 3.73 7.75 5.98
CA ALA A 21 4.17 8.98 5.32
C ALA A 21 5.02 8.68 4.07
N ALA A 22 5.97 7.76 4.17
CA ALA A 22 6.82 7.35 3.04
C ALA A 22 6.00 6.73 1.90
N CYS A 23 5.03 5.85 2.23
CA CYS A 23 4.14 5.27 1.23
C CYS A 23 3.29 6.35 0.55
N LYS A 24 2.75 7.30 1.33
CA LYS A 24 1.95 8.40 0.82
C LYS A 24 2.76 9.30 -0.11
N HIS A 25 3.96 9.68 0.29
CA HIS A 25 4.86 10.51 -0.52
C HIS A 25 5.29 9.78 -1.82
N ALA A 26 5.71 8.52 -1.71
CA ALA A 26 6.21 7.77 -2.87
C ALA A 26 5.12 7.49 -3.92
N ASN A 27 3.87 7.36 -3.51
CA ASN A 27 2.75 6.99 -4.39
C ASN A 27 1.77 8.15 -4.64
N ALA A 28 2.04 9.35 -4.13
CA ALA A 28 1.20 10.54 -4.21
C ALA A 28 -0.30 10.24 -3.94
N THR A 29 -0.57 9.42 -2.90
CA THR A 29 -1.95 9.09 -2.58
C THR A 29 -2.69 10.33 -2.10
N PRO A 30 -3.90 10.61 -2.61
CA PRO A 30 -4.63 11.82 -2.29
C PRO A 30 -5.02 11.90 -0.81
N PRO A 31 -5.45 13.07 -0.32
CA PRO A 31 -5.93 13.24 1.05
C PRO A 31 -6.98 12.18 1.43
N GLY A 32 -6.87 11.66 2.66
CA GLY A 32 -7.75 10.60 3.16
C GLY A 32 -7.42 9.18 2.67
N VAL A 33 -6.55 9.01 1.67
CA VAL A 33 -6.13 7.71 1.16
C VAL A 33 -4.80 7.29 1.77
N GLN A 34 -4.79 6.15 2.43
CA GLN A 34 -3.59 5.55 3.03
C GLN A 34 -3.48 4.08 2.62
N TRP A 35 -2.52 3.76 1.75
CA TRP A 35 -2.24 2.38 1.36
C TRP A 35 -1.48 1.60 2.43
N ARG A 36 -0.73 2.33 3.27
CA ARG A 36 -0.09 1.84 4.50
C ARG A 36 -0.63 2.65 5.67
N ARG A 37 -1.02 1.98 6.74
CA ARG A 37 -1.44 2.57 8.01
C ARG A 37 -0.89 1.75 9.17
N VAL A 38 -0.72 2.34 10.32
CA VAL A 38 -0.37 1.62 11.55
C VAL A 38 -1.54 1.72 12.49
N LEU A 39 -2.09 0.59 12.89
CA LEU A 39 -3.10 0.51 13.93
C LEU A 39 -2.42 0.58 15.29
N ASP A 40 -3.02 1.33 16.19
CA ASP A 40 -2.64 1.47 17.59
C ASP A 40 -3.71 0.75 18.42
N ILE A 41 -3.33 -0.32 19.07
CA ILE A 41 -4.26 -1.22 19.75
C ILE A 41 -3.83 -1.35 21.21
N GLU A 42 -4.74 -1.07 22.14
CA GLU A 42 -4.57 -1.37 23.55
C GLU A 42 -5.18 -2.73 23.85
N VAL A 43 -4.44 -3.56 24.60
CA VAL A 43 -4.85 -4.90 25.01
C VAL A 43 -4.62 -5.06 26.50
N GLY A 44 -5.59 -5.63 27.21
CA GLY A 44 -5.56 -5.82 28.66
C GLY A 44 -6.51 -4.91 29.40
N GLU A 45 -6.50 -5.01 30.74
CA GLU A 45 -7.28 -4.18 31.64
C GLU A 45 -6.35 -3.45 32.60
N PHE A 46 -6.71 -2.22 32.96
CA PHE A 46 -5.90 -1.43 33.90
C PHE A 46 -5.75 -2.17 35.25
N PRO A 47 -4.52 -2.26 35.85
CA PRO A 47 -3.28 -1.57 35.43
C PRO A 47 -2.43 -2.31 34.39
N ASP A 48 -2.79 -3.53 33.99
CA ASP A 48 -2.00 -4.40 33.12
C ASP A 48 -2.37 -4.19 31.64
N VAL A 49 -2.15 -2.97 31.14
CA VAL A 49 -2.42 -2.60 29.73
C VAL A 49 -1.14 -2.67 28.91
N GLN A 50 -1.22 -3.32 27.76
CA GLN A 50 -0.17 -3.34 26.75
C GLN A 50 -0.63 -2.64 25.47
N ARG A 51 0.31 -2.02 24.76
CA ARG A 51 0.06 -1.32 23.52
C ARG A 51 0.78 -2.02 22.37
N ALA A 52 0.05 -2.34 21.33
CA ALA A 52 0.58 -2.98 20.12
C ALA A 52 0.38 -2.09 18.91
N PHE A 53 1.43 -1.92 18.10
CA PHE A 53 1.38 -1.20 16.84
C PHE A 53 1.43 -2.19 15.68
N VAL A 54 0.37 -2.17 14.83
CA VAL A 54 0.23 -3.14 13.74
C VAL A 54 0.26 -2.42 12.40
N PRO A 55 1.36 -2.50 11.64
CA PRO A 55 1.42 -1.97 10.29
C PRO A 55 0.51 -2.75 9.35
N MET A 56 -0.48 -2.08 8.78
CA MET A 56 -1.49 -2.68 7.91
C MET A 56 -1.41 -2.12 6.49
N GLY A 57 -1.82 -2.95 5.54
CA GLY A 57 -1.92 -2.61 4.13
C GLY A 57 -2.53 -3.75 3.34
N CYS A 58 -2.40 -3.72 2.00
CA CYS A 58 -2.78 -4.87 1.18
C CYS A 58 -1.89 -6.07 1.52
N GLN A 59 -2.51 -7.22 1.77
CA GLN A 59 -1.81 -8.46 2.13
C GLN A 59 -1.35 -9.25 0.90
N HIS A 60 -1.69 -8.79 -0.32
CA HIS A 60 -1.39 -9.52 -1.56
C HIS A 60 -1.72 -11.01 -1.46
N CYS A 61 -2.94 -11.29 -1.00
CA CYS A 61 -3.45 -12.61 -0.63
C CYS A 61 -3.12 -13.67 -1.67
N ASP A 62 -2.97 -14.90 -1.22
CA ASP A 62 -2.75 -16.02 -2.14
C ASP A 62 -4.00 -16.29 -2.99
N GLU A 63 -5.16 -16.34 -2.36
CA GLU A 63 -6.48 -16.36 -3.02
C GLU A 63 -7.17 -15.01 -2.80
N PRO A 64 -6.95 -13.98 -3.65
CA PRO A 64 -7.44 -12.65 -3.38
C PRO A 64 -8.95 -12.53 -3.68
N PRO A 65 -9.84 -12.35 -2.69
CA PRO A 65 -11.29 -12.21 -2.92
C PRO A 65 -11.63 -11.01 -3.80
N CYS A 66 -10.79 -9.99 -3.76
CA CYS A 66 -10.94 -8.81 -4.62
C CYS A 66 -10.71 -9.09 -6.13
N LEU A 67 -10.05 -10.17 -6.48
CA LEU A 67 -9.90 -10.62 -7.86
C LEU A 67 -11.20 -11.30 -8.32
N THR A 68 -11.76 -12.15 -7.49
CA THR A 68 -12.97 -12.92 -7.82
C THR A 68 -14.18 -12.03 -8.08
N VAL A 69 -14.30 -10.92 -7.34
CA VAL A 69 -15.45 -9.99 -7.49
C VAL A 69 -15.24 -8.90 -8.55
N CYS A 70 -14.12 -8.90 -9.26
CA CYS A 70 -13.83 -7.85 -10.24
C CYS A 70 -14.53 -8.12 -11.57
N PRO A 71 -15.60 -7.36 -11.95
CA PRO A 71 -16.38 -7.65 -13.14
C PRO A 71 -15.62 -7.41 -14.45
N THR A 72 -14.63 -6.52 -14.44
CA THR A 72 -13.81 -6.19 -15.62
C THR A 72 -12.48 -6.94 -15.64
N THR A 73 -12.24 -7.83 -14.67
CA THR A 73 -10.93 -8.50 -14.50
C THR A 73 -9.74 -7.54 -14.42
N ALA A 74 -9.97 -6.29 -13.99
CA ALA A 74 -8.92 -5.29 -13.78
C ALA A 74 -7.98 -5.67 -12.63
N THR A 75 -8.46 -6.42 -11.61
CA THR A 75 -7.60 -6.97 -10.57
C THR A 75 -6.94 -8.24 -11.08
N GLY A 76 -5.61 -8.29 -11.02
CA GLY A 76 -4.80 -9.43 -11.42
C GLY A 76 -3.83 -9.85 -10.30
N LYS A 77 -3.27 -11.07 -10.40
CA LYS A 77 -2.17 -11.54 -9.56
C LYS A 77 -1.00 -11.91 -10.46
N ARG A 78 0.16 -11.36 -10.17
CA ARG A 78 1.42 -11.65 -10.87
C ARG A 78 1.97 -13.00 -10.42
N ALA A 79 2.87 -13.56 -11.22
CA ALA A 79 3.55 -14.83 -10.91
C ALA A 79 4.42 -14.75 -9.64
N ASP A 80 4.84 -13.55 -9.25
CA ASP A 80 5.59 -13.26 -8.02
C ASP A 80 4.70 -13.02 -6.79
N GLY A 81 3.39 -13.25 -6.91
CA GLY A 81 2.42 -13.13 -5.83
C GLY A 81 1.84 -11.72 -5.65
N ILE A 82 2.37 -10.71 -6.32
CA ILE A 82 1.87 -9.34 -6.20
C ILE A 82 0.50 -9.22 -6.87
N VAL A 83 -0.49 -8.76 -6.12
CA VAL A 83 -1.81 -8.45 -6.66
C VAL A 83 -1.80 -7.02 -7.19
N THR A 84 -2.17 -6.83 -8.44
CA THR A 84 -2.18 -5.55 -9.16
C THR A 84 -3.59 -5.12 -9.55
N ILE A 85 -3.72 -3.89 -10.01
CA ILE A 85 -4.93 -3.36 -10.65
C ILE A 85 -4.48 -2.73 -11.97
N ASP A 86 -5.13 -3.14 -13.04
CA ASP A 86 -5.09 -2.47 -14.33
C ASP A 86 -6.08 -1.30 -14.26
N TYR A 87 -5.57 -0.08 -14.19
CA TYR A 87 -6.39 1.11 -14.01
C TYR A 87 -7.20 1.46 -15.26
N ASP A 88 -6.73 1.12 -16.46
CA ASP A 88 -7.44 1.35 -17.72
C ASP A 88 -8.69 0.47 -17.83
N ARG A 89 -8.66 -0.71 -17.23
CA ARG A 89 -9.79 -1.65 -17.19
C ARG A 89 -10.71 -1.44 -15.99
N CYS A 90 -10.26 -0.70 -14.98
CA CYS A 90 -11.02 -0.49 -13.76
C CYS A 90 -12.13 0.53 -13.93
N ILE A 91 -13.39 0.13 -13.78
CA ILE A 91 -14.58 1.00 -13.86
C ILE A 91 -14.96 1.65 -12.53
N GLY A 92 -14.19 1.47 -11.46
CA GLY A 92 -14.45 2.07 -10.15
C GLY A 92 -15.73 1.59 -9.46
N CYS A 93 -16.23 0.38 -9.75
CA CYS A 93 -17.49 -0.13 -9.19
C CYS A 93 -17.47 -0.32 -7.65
N GLY A 94 -16.29 -0.46 -7.04
CA GLY A 94 -16.12 -0.57 -5.58
C GLY A 94 -16.31 -1.97 -5.00
N TYR A 95 -16.72 -2.99 -5.76
CA TYR A 95 -16.92 -4.36 -5.21
C TYR A 95 -15.70 -4.91 -4.50
N CYS A 96 -14.51 -4.63 -5.03
CA CYS A 96 -13.26 -5.06 -4.41
C CYS A 96 -12.94 -4.35 -3.09
N THR A 97 -13.52 -3.17 -2.82
CA THR A 97 -13.36 -2.47 -1.53
C THR A 97 -14.19 -3.16 -0.45
N VAL A 98 -15.38 -3.62 -0.80
CA VAL A 98 -16.26 -4.36 0.11
C VAL A 98 -15.75 -5.78 0.36
N ALA A 99 -15.26 -6.45 -0.68
CA ALA A 99 -14.77 -7.82 -0.59
C ALA A 99 -13.43 -7.95 0.19
N CYS A 100 -12.70 -6.85 0.41
CA CYS A 100 -11.41 -6.90 1.08
C CYS A 100 -11.57 -6.99 2.61
N PRO A 101 -11.22 -8.11 3.28
CA PRO A 101 -11.35 -8.25 4.73
C PRO A 101 -10.41 -7.32 5.50
N TYR A 102 -9.35 -6.83 4.86
CA TYR A 102 -8.35 -5.93 5.45
C TYR A 102 -8.66 -4.44 5.20
N GLN A 103 -9.75 -4.13 4.49
CA GLN A 103 -10.09 -2.75 4.09
C GLN A 103 -8.90 -2.01 3.43
N ALA A 104 -8.12 -2.75 2.65
CA ALA A 104 -6.88 -2.24 2.04
C ALA A 104 -7.08 -1.66 0.64
N ARG A 105 -8.33 -1.52 0.20
CA ARG A 105 -8.69 -0.92 -1.09
C ARG A 105 -9.53 0.33 -0.85
N THR A 106 -9.18 1.39 -1.57
CA THR A 106 -9.88 2.67 -1.48
C THR A 106 -10.27 3.10 -2.87
N LYS A 107 -11.50 3.61 -3.04
CA LYS A 107 -11.89 4.31 -4.25
C LYS A 107 -11.56 5.79 -4.08
N THR A 108 -10.79 6.34 -4.99
CA THR A 108 -10.40 7.75 -4.98
C THR A 108 -11.41 8.59 -5.75
N ALA A 109 -11.82 9.71 -5.19
CA ALA A 109 -12.51 10.75 -5.96
C ALA A 109 -11.45 11.53 -6.78
N SER A 110 -11.85 11.99 -7.96
CA SER A 110 -11.00 12.87 -8.77
C SER A 110 -10.92 14.27 -8.17
N GLY A 111 -9.77 14.94 -8.34
CA GLY A 111 -9.63 16.37 -8.00
C GLY A 111 -9.58 16.70 -6.51
N VAL A 112 -9.20 15.75 -5.66
CA VAL A 112 -8.99 15.98 -4.23
C VAL A 112 -7.49 16.18 -3.97
N PHE A 113 -7.11 17.42 -3.66
CA PHE A 113 -5.74 17.81 -3.36
C PHE A 113 -5.56 18.25 -1.91
N ALA A 114 -4.33 18.22 -1.40
CA ALA A 114 -4.03 18.47 0.00
C ALA A 114 -4.45 19.87 0.49
N TYR A 115 -4.35 20.87 -0.37
CA TYR A 115 -4.61 22.28 -0.03
C TYR A 115 -5.70 22.95 -0.89
N GLY A 116 -6.71 22.20 -1.28
CA GLY A 116 -7.87 22.74 -1.99
C GLY A 116 -7.88 22.42 -3.48
N GLY A 117 -8.37 23.35 -4.33
CA GLY A 117 -8.68 23.07 -5.73
C GLY A 117 -7.50 22.96 -6.69
N LYS A 118 -6.25 23.06 -6.21
CA LYS A 118 -5.04 22.95 -7.05
C LYS A 118 -4.09 21.92 -6.43
N PRO A 119 -3.40 21.13 -7.27
CA PRO A 119 -2.37 20.22 -6.80
C PRO A 119 -1.16 20.99 -6.23
N THR A 120 -0.46 20.39 -5.30
CA THR A 120 0.89 20.80 -4.93
C THR A 120 1.88 20.34 -6.00
N GLU A 121 3.07 20.92 -6.04
CA GLU A 121 4.12 20.50 -6.99
C GLU A 121 4.43 19.00 -6.91
N ASN A 122 4.43 18.42 -5.71
CA ASN A 122 4.64 16.98 -5.53
C ASN A 122 3.45 16.14 -6.04
N GLU A 123 2.23 16.63 -5.88
CA GLU A 123 1.04 15.99 -6.42
C GLU A 123 1.05 16.03 -7.95
N GLU A 124 1.39 17.17 -8.56
CA GLU A 124 1.54 17.32 -10.01
C GLU A 124 2.58 16.37 -10.62
N LEU A 125 3.75 16.26 -9.99
CA LEU A 125 4.85 15.41 -10.46
C LEU A 125 4.58 13.91 -10.32
N ARG A 126 3.72 13.51 -9.38
CA ARG A 126 3.53 12.10 -9.01
C ARG A 126 2.11 11.61 -9.17
N GLU A 127 1.17 12.48 -9.48
CA GLU A 127 -0.21 12.10 -9.74
C GLU A 127 -0.28 11.19 -10.96
N ASP A 128 -0.90 10.05 -10.77
CA ASP A 128 -1.24 9.13 -11.86
C ASP A 128 -2.71 9.33 -12.21
N GLU A 129 -2.98 9.95 -13.36
CA GLU A 129 -4.34 10.22 -13.83
C GLU A 129 -5.19 8.96 -13.97
N ALA A 130 -4.55 7.82 -14.29
CA ALA A 130 -5.23 6.54 -14.37
C ALA A 130 -5.81 6.08 -13.03
N ARG A 131 -5.32 6.63 -11.90
CA ARG A 131 -5.83 6.33 -10.54
C ARG A 131 -7.07 7.12 -10.15
N ARG A 132 -7.57 8.02 -11.00
CA ARG A 132 -8.76 8.84 -10.71
C ARG A 132 -10.05 8.04 -10.86
N SER A 133 -10.94 8.14 -9.87
CA SER A 133 -12.26 7.48 -9.85
C SER A 133 -12.24 5.95 -9.87
N VAL A 134 -11.11 5.33 -9.72
CA VAL A 134 -10.89 3.88 -9.71
C VAL A 134 -10.52 3.37 -8.30
N ALA A 135 -10.56 2.06 -8.13
CA ALA A 135 -10.06 1.45 -6.89
C ALA A 135 -8.53 1.47 -6.86
N THR A 136 -7.96 1.89 -5.75
CA THR A 136 -6.51 1.90 -5.52
C THR A 136 -6.13 1.10 -4.27
N LYS A 137 -4.90 0.64 -4.20
CA LYS A 137 -4.33 -0.08 -3.06
C LYS A 137 -2.81 -0.07 -3.10
N CYS A 138 -2.17 -0.56 -2.05
CA CYS A 138 -0.74 -0.83 -2.07
C CYS A 138 -0.36 -1.72 -3.27
N THR A 139 0.59 -1.25 -4.08
CA THR A 139 1.14 -1.97 -5.24
C THR A 139 2.34 -2.83 -4.88
N PHE A 140 2.73 -2.90 -3.61
CA PHE A 140 4.00 -3.43 -3.13
C PHE A 140 5.22 -2.65 -3.67
N CYS A 141 5.00 -1.42 -4.15
CA CYS A 141 5.99 -0.62 -4.89
C CYS A 141 6.60 -1.41 -6.06
N VAL A 142 5.77 -2.08 -6.84
CA VAL A 142 6.18 -2.99 -7.92
C VAL A 142 7.13 -2.32 -8.91
N GLU A 143 6.94 -1.04 -9.20
CA GLU A 143 7.81 -0.26 -10.08
C GLU A 143 9.25 -0.17 -9.55
N ARG A 144 9.41 -0.07 -8.21
CA ARG A 144 10.73 -0.07 -7.56
C ARG A 144 11.37 -1.45 -7.57
N ILE A 145 10.56 -2.48 -7.33
CA ILE A 145 11.03 -3.87 -7.36
C ILE A 145 11.50 -4.23 -8.77
N ASP A 146 10.67 -3.99 -9.79
CA ASP A 146 10.97 -4.34 -11.18
C ASP A 146 12.22 -3.59 -11.67
N ALA A 147 12.27 -2.26 -11.50
CA ALA A 147 13.44 -1.46 -11.88
C ALA A 147 14.71 -1.84 -11.08
N GLY A 148 14.55 -2.27 -9.83
CA GLY A 148 15.66 -2.76 -9.01
C GLY A 148 16.21 -4.08 -9.54
N LEU A 149 15.34 -5.04 -9.82
CA LEU A 149 15.72 -6.33 -10.38
C LEU A 149 16.41 -6.22 -11.74
N GLU A 150 15.94 -5.35 -12.63
CA GLU A 150 16.57 -5.04 -13.92
C GLU A 150 18.01 -4.55 -13.77
N ARG A 151 18.31 -3.86 -12.67
CA ARG A 151 19.66 -3.37 -12.31
C ARG A 151 20.46 -4.35 -11.45
N GLY A 152 19.98 -5.58 -11.25
CA GLY A 152 20.60 -6.59 -10.41
C GLY A 152 20.57 -6.27 -8.90
N ARG A 153 19.67 -5.38 -8.48
CA ARG A 153 19.46 -5.04 -7.06
C ARG A 153 18.52 -6.05 -6.39
N LYS A 154 18.64 -6.17 -5.07
CA LYS A 154 17.86 -7.12 -4.27
C LYS A 154 16.81 -6.36 -3.43
N PRO A 155 15.50 -6.52 -3.70
CA PRO A 155 14.44 -6.01 -2.84
C PRO A 155 14.60 -6.51 -1.39
N GLY A 156 14.36 -5.62 -0.43
CA GLY A 156 14.59 -5.89 1.00
C GLY A 156 16.03 -5.71 1.48
N VAL A 157 17.00 -5.57 0.57
CA VAL A 157 18.42 -5.31 0.87
C VAL A 157 18.85 -3.96 0.31
N ASP A 158 18.64 -3.77 -0.99
CA ASP A 158 19.02 -2.53 -1.67
C ASP A 158 17.89 -1.48 -1.52
N PRO A 159 18.17 -0.28 -0.99
CA PRO A 159 17.15 0.75 -0.76
C PRO A 159 16.36 1.14 -2.01
N GLU A 160 17.01 1.14 -3.18
CA GLU A 160 16.39 1.52 -4.46
C GLU A 160 15.35 0.49 -4.95
N ALA A 161 15.54 -0.79 -4.62
CA ALA A 161 14.66 -1.89 -4.99
C ALA A 161 13.59 -2.20 -3.90
N THR A 162 13.80 -1.69 -2.68
CA THR A 162 12.94 -1.98 -1.53
C THR A 162 11.69 -1.10 -1.55
N PRO A 163 10.49 -1.63 -1.19
CA PRO A 163 9.30 -0.82 -1.01
C PRO A 163 9.54 0.39 -0.10
N ALA A 164 9.00 1.56 -0.46
CA ALA A 164 9.27 2.80 0.23
C ALA A 164 8.99 2.75 1.74
N CYS A 165 7.94 2.03 2.15
CA CYS A 165 7.58 1.87 3.56
C CYS A 165 8.57 1.01 4.35
N GLY A 166 9.15 -0.03 3.75
CA GLY A 166 10.21 -0.84 4.37
C GLY A 166 11.52 -0.05 4.47
N ASN A 167 11.92 0.57 3.35
CA ASN A 167 13.14 1.36 3.30
C ASN A 167 13.15 2.55 4.27
N ALA A 168 11.99 3.13 4.60
CA ALA A 168 11.86 4.25 5.53
C ALA A 168 11.60 3.83 6.97
N CYS A 169 11.56 2.53 7.28
CA CYS A 169 11.24 2.06 8.62
C CYS A 169 12.41 2.27 9.58
N ILE A 170 12.33 3.30 10.44
CA ILE A 170 13.38 3.66 11.40
C ILE A 170 13.64 2.61 12.47
N ALA A 171 12.65 1.75 12.75
CA ALA A 171 12.75 0.65 13.72
C ALA A 171 13.12 -0.68 13.04
N GLU A 172 13.32 -0.68 11.71
CA GLU A 172 13.53 -1.91 10.90
C GLU A 172 12.49 -3.00 11.22
N ALA A 173 11.27 -2.58 11.51
CA ALA A 173 10.16 -3.47 11.82
C ALA A 173 9.47 -4.00 10.56
N LEU A 174 9.72 -3.39 9.40
CA LEU A 174 9.22 -3.83 8.09
C LEU A 174 10.37 -4.30 7.21
N ALA A 175 10.29 -5.56 6.78
CA ALA A 175 11.24 -6.22 5.90
C ALA A 175 10.54 -6.97 4.75
#